data_2bf930b80d3b579a42b4ee59896f96f2
#
_entry.id   2bf930b80d3b579a42b4ee59896f96f2
#
_cell.length_a   1.000
_cell.length_b   1.000
_cell.length_c   1.000
_cell.angle_alpha   90.00
_cell.angle_beta   90.00
_cell.angle_gamma   90.00
#
_symmetry.space_group_name_H-M   'P 1'
#
loop_
_entity.id
_entity.type
_entity.pdbx_description
1 polymer ?
#
loop_
_entity_poly.entity_id
_entity_poly.type
_entity_poly.pdbx_seq_one_letter_code
_entity_poly.pdbx_strand_id
1 'polypeptide(L)'
;MKDFEQPARTVPVREVDVVVAGGGTAGVVAALAAAQQGANTALVEWKGYTGGLVTEGGTALHSFFNLWKAFPGVEKRQVVKGIPQEIIGRLEKVGGTSGHAEMLQGYDYDSVCTAVDTELYKLVTLTMLEEAGVELMLNTVLADAIVESGTVKGVLTESHAGREAIFAKAFVDSTGYGDLCARAGADFTEPNDQAVANSMGVAKVSVEGYHELMAANDAVKDDCEGRRSGEPG
;
A
#
# COMPACT_ATOMS: atom_id res chain seq x y z
N MET A 1 15.18 -29.39 -10.51
CA MET A 1 14.10 -29.49 -9.51
C MET A 1 13.19 -30.63 -9.98
N LYS A 2 12.61 -31.43 -9.09
CA LYS A 2 11.65 -32.49 -9.50
C LYS A 2 10.25 -31.89 -9.39
N ASP A 3 9.44 -32.14 -10.43
CA ASP A 3 8.03 -31.72 -10.41
C ASP A 3 7.22 -32.65 -9.50
N PHE A 4 6.20 -32.10 -8.86
CA PHE A 4 5.24 -32.81 -8.03
C PHE A 4 3.83 -32.51 -8.52
N GLU A 5 3.10 -33.54 -8.92
CA GLU A 5 1.69 -33.40 -9.26
C GLU A 5 0.83 -33.33 -7.99
N GLN A 6 0.15 -32.20 -7.79
CA GLN A 6 -0.80 -32.07 -6.71
C GLN A 6 -2.12 -32.75 -7.11
N PRO A 7 -2.67 -33.65 -6.26
CA PRO A 7 -3.97 -34.27 -6.54
C PRO A 7 -5.08 -33.24 -6.67
N ALA A 8 -6.00 -33.44 -7.60
CA ALA A 8 -7.19 -32.60 -7.73
C ALA A 8 -8.03 -32.67 -6.46
N ARG A 9 -8.53 -31.51 -6.01
CA ARG A 9 -9.42 -31.40 -4.85
C ARG A 9 -10.56 -30.44 -5.13
N THR A 10 -11.71 -30.68 -4.53
CA THR A 10 -12.84 -29.75 -4.51
C THR A 10 -12.63 -28.73 -3.39
N VAL A 11 -12.90 -27.46 -3.64
CA VAL A 11 -12.80 -26.36 -2.67
C VAL A 11 -14.13 -25.63 -2.58
N PRO A 12 -14.44 -24.99 -1.43
CA PRO A 12 -15.58 -24.08 -1.31
C PRO A 12 -15.50 -22.95 -2.35
N VAL A 13 -16.66 -22.43 -2.73
CA VAL A 13 -16.80 -21.34 -3.69
C VAL A 13 -17.54 -20.19 -3.06
N ARG A 14 -17.04 -18.99 -3.31
CA ARG A 14 -17.65 -17.71 -2.98
C ARG A 14 -17.86 -16.91 -4.26
N GLU A 15 -18.90 -16.10 -4.31
CA GLU A 15 -19.19 -15.20 -5.43
C GLU A 15 -19.38 -13.76 -4.93
N VAL A 16 -18.70 -12.82 -5.58
CA VAL A 16 -18.81 -11.38 -5.31
C VAL A 16 -18.85 -10.60 -6.64
N ASP A 17 -19.06 -9.29 -6.59
CA ASP A 17 -18.95 -8.46 -7.80
C ASP A 17 -17.51 -8.07 -8.10
N VAL A 18 -16.74 -7.72 -7.05
CA VAL A 18 -15.36 -7.26 -7.18
C VAL A 18 -14.46 -7.98 -6.18
N VAL A 19 -13.34 -8.52 -6.66
CA VAL A 19 -12.23 -8.97 -5.81
C VAL A 19 -11.11 -7.95 -5.89
N VAL A 20 -10.66 -7.47 -4.73
CA VAL A 20 -9.45 -6.67 -4.59
C VAL A 20 -8.38 -7.53 -3.95
N ALA A 21 -7.31 -7.80 -4.68
CA ALA A 21 -6.15 -8.57 -4.21
C ALA A 21 -5.10 -7.62 -3.65
N GLY A 22 -4.81 -7.72 -2.35
CA GLY A 22 -3.90 -6.86 -1.61
C GLY A 22 -4.61 -5.71 -0.90
N GLY A 23 -4.42 -5.63 0.43
CA GLY A 23 -4.99 -4.62 1.32
C GLY A 23 -4.03 -3.46 1.64
N GLY A 24 -3.09 -3.16 0.75
CA GLY A 24 -2.26 -1.96 0.83
C GLY A 24 -3.08 -0.68 0.63
N THR A 25 -2.42 0.47 0.59
CA THR A 25 -3.10 1.78 0.40
C THR A 25 -3.99 1.81 -0.84
N ALA A 26 -3.52 1.27 -1.96
CA ALA A 26 -4.27 1.20 -3.20
C ALA A 26 -5.50 0.27 -3.09
N GLY A 27 -5.32 -0.90 -2.48
CA GLY A 27 -6.40 -1.89 -2.32
C GLY A 27 -7.49 -1.43 -1.38
N VAL A 28 -7.14 -0.78 -0.27
CA VAL A 28 -8.13 -0.15 0.63
C VAL A 28 -8.99 0.85 -0.12
N VAL A 29 -8.37 1.75 -0.89
CA VAL A 29 -9.09 2.76 -1.66
C VAL A 29 -9.95 2.13 -2.75
N ALA A 30 -9.42 1.12 -3.46
CA ALA A 30 -10.16 0.40 -4.49
C ALA A 30 -11.39 -0.33 -3.94
N ALA A 31 -11.23 -1.03 -2.81
CA ALA A 31 -12.33 -1.75 -2.17
C ALA A 31 -13.42 -0.79 -1.65
N LEU A 32 -13.02 0.31 -1.00
CA LEU A 32 -13.95 1.35 -0.57
C LEU A 32 -14.69 1.97 -1.76
N ALA A 33 -13.98 2.28 -2.85
CA ALA A 33 -14.60 2.85 -4.03
C ALA A 33 -15.61 1.90 -4.69
N ALA A 34 -15.30 0.61 -4.78
CA ALA A 34 -16.20 -0.40 -5.33
C ALA A 34 -17.47 -0.56 -4.44
N ALA A 35 -17.29 -0.70 -3.14
CA ALA A 35 -18.38 -0.85 -2.18
C ALA A 35 -19.29 0.40 -2.14
N GLN A 36 -18.73 1.61 -2.20
CA GLN A 36 -19.50 2.86 -2.27
C GLN A 36 -20.37 2.98 -3.53
N GLN A 37 -20.02 2.24 -4.60
CA GLN A 37 -20.84 2.14 -5.82
C GLN A 37 -21.87 1.00 -5.73
N GLY A 38 -21.99 0.34 -4.58
CA GLY A 38 -22.95 -0.73 -4.34
C GLY A 38 -22.49 -2.12 -4.81
N ALA A 39 -21.23 -2.30 -5.17
CA ALA A 39 -20.70 -3.61 -5.53
C ALA A 39 -20.45 -4.45 -4.27
N ASN A 40 -20.88 -5.74 -4.30
CA ASN A 40 -20.44 -6.71 -3.32
C ASN A 40 -18.94 -6.96 -3.51
N THR A 41 -18.11 -6.53 -2.56
CA THR A 41 -16.67 -6.46 -2.71
C THR A 41 -15.95 -7.29 -1.65
N ALA A 42 -15.06 -8.18 -2.08
CA ALA A 42 -14.11 -8.88 -1.20
C ALA A 42 -12.70 -8.30 -1.33
N LEU A 43 -12.04 -8.08 -0.21
CA LEU A 43 -10.63 -7.69 -0.14
C LEU A 43 -9.83 -8.81 0.48
N VAL A 44 -8.85 -9.33 -0.27
CA VAL A 44 -7.95 -10.41 0.15
C VAL A 44 -6.61 -9.81 0.55
N GLU A 45 -6.20 -10.01 1.80
CA GLU A 45 -4.96 -9.49 2.35
C GLU A 45 -4.22 -10.57 3.14
N TRP A 46 -2.93 -10.76 2.83
CA TRP A 46 -2.11 -11.81 3.46
C TRP A 46 -1.70 -11.48 4.89
N LYS A 47 -1.74 -10.20 5.28
CA LYS A 47 -1.53 -9.76 6.67
C LYS A 47 -2.83 -9.77 7.46
N GLY A 48 -2.70 -9.67 8.78
CA GLY A 48 -3.85 -9.50 9.69
C GLY A 48 -4.39 -8.08 9.77
N TYR A 49 -3.94 -7.18 8.88
CA TYR A 49 -4.29 -5.76 8.86
C TYR A 49 -4.02 -5.16 7.48
N THR A 50 -4.60 -3.99 7.23
CA THR A 50 -4.46 -3.22 5.99
C THR A 50 -3.40 -2.11 6.12
N GLY A 51 -3.02 -1.50 5.00
CA GLY A 51 -2.13 -0.35 4.92
C GLY A 51 -0.85 -0.59 4.12
N GLY A 52 -0.41 -1.85 3.99
CA GLY A 52 0.76 -2.20 3.18
C GLY A 52 2.01 -1.41 3.56
N LEU A 53 2.63 -0.75 2.60
CA LEU A 53 3.90 -0.04 2.79
C LEU A 53 3.83 1.06 3.86
N VAL A 54 2.69 1.73 4.02
CA VAL A 54 2.50 2.77 5.04
C VAL A 54 2.59 2.21 6.45
N THR A 55 2.14 0.99 6.66
CA THR A 55 2.13 0.36 7.99
C THR A 55 3.34 -0.52 8.26
N GLU A 56 3.97 -1.08 7.22
CA GLU A 56 5.10 -2.00 7.35
C GLU A 56 6.39 -1.51 6.73
N GLY A 57 6.31 -0.62 5.74
CA GLY A 57 7.48 -0.16 5.00
C GLY A 57 8.35 0.86 5.74
N GLY A 58 7.99 1.21 6.97
CA GLY A 58 8.74 2.16 7.80
C GLY A 58 8.64 3.62 7.35
N THR A 59 7.89 3.92 6.30
CA THR A 59 7.79 5.28 5.79
C THR A 59 6.62 6.08 6.36
N ALA A 60 5.62 5.50 6.98
CA ALA A 60 4.49 6.16 7.65
C ALA A 60 4.09 7.56 7.10
N LEU A 61 4.43 7.83 5.85
CA LEU A 61 4.32 9.12 5.18
C LEU A 61 3.53 8.98 3.89
N HIS A 62 2.70 9.98 3.61
CA HIS A 62 1.96 10.07 2.36
C HIS A 62 2.21 11.39 1.65
N SER A 63 2.31 11.37 0.32
CA SER A 63 2.40 12.54 -0.53
C SER A 63 1.06 12.77 -1.25
N PHE A 64 0.43 13.90 -0.98
CA PHE A 64 -0.87 14.28 -1.55
C PHE A 64 -0.78 15.41 -2.57
N PHE A 65 0.37 16.05 -2.68
CA PHE A 65 0.59 17.25 -3.48
C PHE A 65 1.50 16.97 -4.67
N ASN A 66 1.39 17.82 -5.69
CA ASN A 66 2.31 17.79 -6.81
C ASN A 66 3.72 18.24 -6.41
N LEU A 67 4.70 17.94 -7.26
CA LEU A 67 6.12 18.26 -7.02
C LEU A 67 6.46 19.71 -7.46
N TRP A 68 5.69 20.71 -7.01
CA TRP A 68 5.83 22.10 -7.50
C TRP A 68 7.22 22.70 -7.23
N LYS A 69 7.91 22.29 -6.16
CA LYS A 69 9.26 22.79 -5.85
C LYS A 69 10.31 22.26 -6.82
N ALA A 70 10.14 21.02 -7.33
CA ALA A 70 11.04 20.42 -8.31
C ALA A 70 10.86 20.99 -9.73
N PHE A 71 9.73 21.66 -10.00
CA PHE A 71 9.39 22.16 -11.33
C PHE A 71 9.09 23.68 -11.27
N PRO A 72 10.07 24.56 -11.58
CA PRO A 72 9.89 26.00 -11.54
C PRO A 72 8.69 26.47 -12.39
N GLY A 73 7.87 27.35 -11.81
CA GLY A 73 6.65 27.87 -12.46
C GLY A 73 5.39 27.01 -12.29
N VAL A 74 5.49 25.86 -11.61
CA VAL A 74 4.34 25.04 -11.25
C VAL A 74 3.80 25.46 -9.89
N GLU A 75 2.51 25.75 -9.80
CA GLU A 75 1.86 26.11 -8.55
C GLU A 75 1.61 24.87 -7.66
N LYS A 76 1.68 25.09 -6.34
CA LYS A 76 1.32 24.06 -5.32
C LYS A 76 -0.13 23.63 -5.50
N ARG A 77 -0.34 22.33 -5.70
CA ARG A 77 -1.68 21.77 -5.87
C ARG A 77 -1.80 20.39 -5.23
N GLN A 78 -2.85 20.18 -4.46
CA GLN A 78 -3.21 18.84 -4.00
C GLN A 78 -3.76 18.02 -5.16
N VAL A 79 -3.11 16.89 -5.45
CA VAL A 79 -3.45 16.00 -6.58
C VAL A 79 -4.15 14.72 -6.13
N VAL A 80 -3.93 14.27 -4.88
CA VAL A 80 -4.60 13.11 -4.28
C VAL A 80 -5.75 13.62 -3.40
N LYS A 81 -6.98 13.20 -3.71
CA LYS A 81 -8.23 13.66 -3.07
C LYS A 81 -9.22 12.49 -2.92
N GLY A 82 -10.45 12.76 -2.47
CA GLY A 82 -11.49 11.74 -2.31
C GLY A 82 -11.22 10.82 -1.14
N ILE A 83 -11.37 9.51 -1.33
CA ILE A 83 -11.23 8.49 -0.27
C ILE A 83 -9.90 8.60 0.48
N PRO A 84 -8.72 8.77 -0.16
CA PRO A 84 -7.48 9.00 0.58
C PRO A 84 -7.54 10.19 1.52
N GLN A 85 -8.16 11.30 1.11
CA GLN A 85 -8.34 12.48 1.96
C GLN A 85 -9.32 12.21 3.10
N GLU A 86 -10.35 11.39 2.88
CA GLU A 86 -11.27 10.98 3.95
C GLU A 86 -10.55 10.15 5.02
N ILE A 87 -9.66 9.25 4.62
CA ILE A 87 -8.82 8.49 5.57
C ILE A 87 -8.01 9.45 6.44
N ILE A 88 -7.37 10.47 5.86
CA ILE A 88 -6.62 11.47 6.62
C ILE A 88 -7.54 12.24 7.57
N GLY A 89 -8.71 12.69 7.13
CA GLY A 89 -9.67 13.37 7.99
C GLY A 89 -10.21 12.52 9.15
N ARG A 90 -10.30 11.19 8.98
CA ARG A 90 -10.64 10.26 10.07
C ARG A 90 -9.46 10.07 11.03
N LEU A 91 -8.23 9.98 10.50
CA LEU A 91 -7.02 9.91 11.31
C LEU A 91 -6.82 11.16 12.18
N GLU A 92 -7.08 12.35 11.63
CA GLU A 92 -7.03 13.62 12.42
C GLU A 92 -7.98 13.57 13.63
N LYS A 93 -9.20 13.05 13.45
CA LYS A 93 -10.20 12.95 14.52
C LYS A 93 -9.77 12.03 15.66
N VAL A 94 -8.94 11.03 15.40
CA VAL A 94 -8.45 10.08 16.41
C VAL A 94 -7.00 10.39 16.86
N GLY A 95 -6.42 11.50 16.38
CA GLY A 95 -5.05 11.90 16.73
C GLY A 95 -3.97 11.09 15.99
N GLY A 96 -4.32 10.42 14.92
CA GLY A 96 -3.40 9.59 14.12
C GLY A 96 -2.57 10.37 13.09
N THR A 97 -2.82 11.66 12.93
CA THR A 97 -2.04 12.57 12.09
C THR A 97 -2.31 14.02 12.47
N SER A 98 -1.34 14.88 12.16
CA SER A 98 -1.53 16.36 12.21
C SER A 98 -1.95 16.94 10.86
N GLY A 99 -2.27 16.09 9.86
CA GLY A 99 -2.61 16.49 8.51
C GLY A 99 -1.39 16.75 7.63
N HIS A 100 -1.60 17.55 6.58
CA HIS A 100 -0.58 17.86 5.57
C HIS A 100 0.37 18.93 6.06
N ALA A 101 1.64 18.59 6.25
CA ALA A 101 2.68 19.51 6.71
C ALA A 101 3.70 19.80 5.61
N GLU A 102 4.07 21.09 5.44
CA GLU A 102 5.20 21.45 4.58
C GLU A 102 6.50 21.07 5.26
N MET A 103 7.37 20.37 4.51
CA MET A 103 8.72 20.08 4.96
C MET A 103 9.54 21.37 5.00
N LEU A 104 10.15 21.63 6.14
CA LEU A 104 10.89 22.87 6.40
C LEU A 104 12.21 22.96 5.66
N GLN A 105 12.76 21.85 5.20
CA GLN A 105 14.02 21.78 4.47
C GLN A 105 13.88 20.98 3.17
N GLY A 106 14.22 21.64 2.14
CA GLY A 106 15.00 21.34 0.95
C GLY A 106 14.74 20.08 0.13
N TYR A 107 13.76 19.25 0.42
CA TYR A 107 13.43 18.18 -0.51
C TYR A 107 12.47 18.70 -1.58
N ASP A 108 13.02 18.85 -2.79
CA ASP A 108 12.21 19.22 -3.96
C ASP A 108 11.17 18.14 -4.29
N TYR A 109 11.41 16.90 -3.80
CA TYR A 109 10.59 15.74 -4.08
C TYR A 109 9.35 15.68 -3.17
N ASP A 110 9.49 15.69 -1.85
CA ASP A 110 8.38 15.55 -0.91
C ASP A 110 8.15 16.85 -0.12
N SER A 111 7.74 17.89 -0.85
CA SER A 111 7.59 19.22 -0.25
C SER A 111 6.45 19.33 0.76
N VAL A 112 5.46 18.44 0.69
CA VAL A 112 4.38 18.28 1.69
C VAL A 112 4.22 16.82 2.00
N CYS A 113 4.42 16.46 3.25
CA CYS A 113 4.22 15.10 3.73
C CYS A 113 3.06 15.05 4.74
N THR A 114 2.42 13.90 4.79
CA THR A 114 1.40 13.59 5.79
C THR A 114 1.89 12.41 6.60
N ALA A 115 2.45 12.68 7.77
CA ALA A 115 2.85 11.63 8.70
C ALA A 115 1.63 11.02 9.38
N VAL A 116 1.61 9.71 9.53
CA VAL A 116 0.51 8.98 10.15
C VAL A 116 1.00 8.04 11.25
N ASP A 117 0.20 7.88 12.29
CA ASP A 117 0.35 6.78 13.23
C ASP A 117 -0.09 5.48 12.55
N THR A 118 0.83 4.53 12.44
CA THR A 118 0.61 3.28 11.70
C THR A 118 -0.45 2.38 12.32
N GLU A 119 -0.58 2.36 13.64
CA GLU A 119 -1.58 1.54 14.33
C GLU A 119 -2.98 2.16 14.20
N LEU A 120 -3.08 3.47 14.33
CA LEU A 120 -4.34 4.18 14.08
C LEU A 120 -4.74 4.13 12.60
N TYR A 121 -3.77 4.11 11.68
CA TYR A 121 -4.03 3.91 10.25
C TYR A 121 -4.68 2.55 9.98
N LYS A 122 -4.15 1.46 10.55
CA LYS A 122 -4.75 0.12 10.47
C LYS A 122 -6.19 0.13 10.99
N LEU A 123 -6.40 0.71 12.18
CA LEU A 123 -7.73 0.78 12.78
C LEU A 123 -8.72 1.55 11.91
N VAL A 124 -8.34 2.74 11.46
CA VAL A 124 -9.22 3.60 10.64
C VAL A 124 -9.58 2.93 9.33
N THR A 125 -8.60 2.36 8.61
CA THR A 125 -8.86 1.72 7.32
C THR A 125 -9.71 0.45 7.45
N LEU A 126 -9.49 -0.38 8.47
CA LEU A 126 -10.34 -1.54 8.76
C LEU A 126 -11.77 -1.11 9.10
N THR A 127 -11.94 -0.10 9.97
CA THR A 127 -13.27 0.42 10.31
C THR A 127 -14.01 0.95 9.09
N MET A 128 -13.33 1.70 8.20
CA MET A 128 -13.94 2.21 6.97
C MET A 128 -14.39 1.09 6.04
N LEU A 129 -13.61 0.04 5.90
CA LEU A 129 -13.95 -1.13 5.07
C LEU A 129 -15.15 -1.90 5.65
N GLU A 130 -15.20 -2.08 6.97
CA GLU A 130 -16.35 -2.70 7.66
C GLU A 130 -17.62 -1.84 7.49
N GLU A 131 -17.54 -0.52 7.72
CA GLU A 131 -18.66 0.41 7.52
C GLU A 131 -19.20 0.39 6.09
N ALA A 132 -18.32 0.20 5.10
CA ALA A 132 -18.67 0.09 3.69
C ALA A 132 -19.22 -1.30 3.31
N GLY A 133 -19.22 -2.28 4.23
CA GLY A 133 -19.67 -3.63 3.97
C GLY A 133 -18.72 -4.46 3.10
N VAL A 134 -17.44 -4.11 3.05
CA VAL A 134 -16.42 -4.90 2.35
C VAL A 134 -16.18 -6.20 3.10
N GLU A 135 -16.18 -7.32 2.39
CA GLU A 135 -15.85 -8.62 2.94
C GLU A 135 -14.33 -8.74 3.10
N LEU A 136 -13.86 -8.66 4.35
CA LEU A 136 -12.44 -8.67 4.68
C LEU A 136 -11.92 -10.09 4.85
N MET A 137 -10.99 -10.50 4.00
CA MET A 137 -10.28 -11.78 4.06
C MET A 137 -8.82 -11.54 4.46
N LEU A 138 -8.60 -11.26 5.73
CA LEU A 138 -7.27 -11.06 6.32
C LEU A 138 -6.58 -12.40 6.57
N ASN A 139 -5.24 -12.39 6.72
CA ASN A 139 -4.42 -13.61 6.84
C ASN A 139 -4.68 -14.62 5.73
N THR A 140 -4.98 -14.11 4.54
CA THR A 140 -5.41 -14.91 3.38
C THR A 140 -4.51 -14.60 2.19
N VAL A 141 -3.84 -15.61 1.69
CA VAL A 141 -2.91 -15.49 0.56
C VAL A 141 -3.67 -15.69 -0.75
N LEU A 142 -3.41 -14.82 -1.73
CA LEU A 142 -3.76 -15.06 -3.12
C LEU A 142 -2.86 -16.20 -3.65
N ALA A 143 -3.42 -17.38 -3.81
CA ALA A 143 -2.66 -18.57 -4.19
C ALA A 143 -2.51 -18.70 -5.72
N ASP A 144 -3.59 -18.42 -6.47
CA ASP A 144 -3.59 -18.54 -7.93
C ASP A 144 -4.73 -17.75 -8.58
N ALA A 145 -4.69 -17.61 -9.91
CA ALA A 145 -5.78 -17.06 -10.72
C ALA A 145 -6.52 -18.19 -11.47
N ILE A 146 -7.84 -18.09 -11.53
CA ILE A 146 -8.68 -18.97 -12.36
C ILE A 146 -8.94 -18.24 -13.66
N VAL A 147 -8.33 -18.73 -14.75
CA VAL A 147 -8.39 -18.10 -16.06
C VAL A 147 -9.10 -19.02 -17.04
N GLU A 148 -10.11 -18.51 -17.74
CA GLU A 148 -10.84 -19.23 -18.79
C GLU A 148 -10.83 -18.39 -20.07
N SER A 149 -10.34 -18.96 -21.15
CA SER A 149 -10.28 -18.29 -22.46
C SER A 149 -9.65 -16.89 -22.40
N GLY A 150 -8.54 -16.74 -21.66
CA GLY A 150 -7.82 -15.48 -21.51
C GLY A 150 -8.50 -14.44 -20.61
N THR A 151 -9.52 -14.85 -19.87
CA THR A 151 -10.26 -13.97 -18.94
C THR A 151 -10.16 -14.51 -17.53
N VAL A 152 -9.79 -13.65 -16.57
CA VAL A 152 -9.84 -14.00 -15.14
C VAL A 152 -11.29 -14.15 -14.72
N LYS A 153 -11.66 -15.31 -14.21
CA LYS A 153 -13.00 -15.64 -13.70
C LYS A 153 -13.05 -15.70 -12.20
N GLY A 154 -11.93 -16.00 -11.57
CA GLY A 154 -11.83 -16.13 -10.13
C GLY A 154 -10.39 -16.11 -9.65
N VAL A 155 -10.25 -16.22 -8.35
CA VAL A 155 -8.97 -16.42 -7.67
C VAL A 155 -9.05 -17.61 -6.72
N LEU A 156 -7.94 -18.29 -6.51
CA LEU A 156 -7.77 -19.23 -5.41
C LEU A 156 -7.09 -18.55 -4.25
N THR A 157 -7.63 -18.72 -3.08
CA THR A 157 -7.07 -18.20 -1.83
C THR A 157 -6.72 -19.32 -0.87
N GLU A 158 -5.75 -19.10 -0.02
CA GLU A 158 -5.34 -20.03 1.05
C GLU A 158 -5.27 -19.28 2.38
N SER A 159 -5.89 -19.85 3.41
CA SER A 159 -5.89 -19.31 4.78
C SER A 159 -5.83 -20.44 5.80
N HIS A 160 -5.85 -20.11 7.08
CA HIS A 160 -6.00 -21.12 8.15
C HIS A 160 -7.29 -21.92 8.07
N ALA A 161 -8.34 -21.39 7.43
CA ALA A 161 -9.58 -22.13 7.17
C ALA A 161 -9.48 -23.09 5.98
N GLY A 162 -8.38 -23.02 5.22
CA GLY A 162 -8.12 -23.83 4.03
C GLY A 162 -8.21 -23.02 2.74
N ARG A 163 -8.28 -23.75 1.62
CA ARG A 163 -8.36 -23.19 0.27
C ARG A 163 -9.79 -22.93 -0.15
N GLU A 164 -10.02 -21.79 -0.79
CA GLU A 164 -11.30 -21.34 -1.31
C GLU A 164 -11.13 -20.74 -2.71
N ALA A 165 -12.16 -20.85 -3.55
CA ALA A 165 -12.24 -20.15 -4.83
C ALA A 165 -13.22 -18.99 -4.71
N ILE A 166 -12.82 -17.81 -5.21
CA ILE A 166 -13.67 -16.63 -5.23
C ILE A 166 -13.87 -16.21 -6.68
N PHE A 167 -15.12 -16.31 -7.17
CA PHE A 167 -15.49 -15.84 -8.49
C PHE A 167 -15.99 -14.40 -8.42
N ALA A 168 -15.67 -13.60 -9.44
CA ALA A 168 -16.12 -12.22 -9.51
C ALA A 168 -16.30 -11.74 -10.96
N LYS A 169 -16.94 -10.57 -11.10
CA LYS A 169 -17.11 -9.89 -12.40
C LYS A 169 -15.91 -9.02 -12.74
N ALA A 170 -15.22 -8.48 -11.71
CA ALA A 170 -14.03 -7.65 -11.85
C ALA A 170 -12.99 -7.96 -10.76
N PHE A 171 -11.73 -7.76 -11.13
CA PHE A 171 -10.56 -8.01 -10.27
C PHE A 171 -9.65 -6.81 -10.28
N VAL A 172 -9.17 -6.43 -9.12
CA VAL A 172 -8.18 -5.36 -8.95
C VAL A 172 -6.92 -5.95 -8.34
N ASP A 173 -5.80 -5.87 -9.06
CA ASP A 173 -4.49 -6.24 -8.53
C ASP A 173 -3.88 -5.04 -7.78
N SER A 174 -3.84 -5.15 -6.48
CA SER A 174 -3.24 -4.19 -5.55
C SER A 174 -2.19 -4.84 -4.65
N THR A 175 -1.62 -5.98 -5.10
CA THR A 175 -0.65 -6.78 -4.35
C THR A 175 0.70 -6.09 -4.16
N GLY A 176 0.96 -5.01 -4.89
CA GLY A 176 2.22 -4.27 -4.91
C GLY A 176 3.26 -4.88 -5.85
N TYR A 177 3.18 -6.18 -6.11
CA TYR A 177 4.11 -6.91 -7.00
C TYR A 177 3.46 -7.38 -8.29
N GLY A 178 2.16 -7.16 -8.50
CA GLY A 178 1.42 -7.65 -9.66
C GLY A 178 1.16 -9.16 -9.61
N ASP A 179 1.01 -9.72 -8.41
CA ASP A 179 0.87 -11.15 -8.21
C ASP A 179 -0.34 -11.75 -8.94
N LEU A 180 -1.47 -11.05 -8.94
CA LEU A 180 -2.66 -11.52 -9.64
C LEU A 180 -2.45 -11.49 -11.16
N CYS A 181 -1.89 -10.41 -11.69
CA CYS A 181 -1.58 -10.26 -13.10
C CYS A 181 -0.61 -11.33 -13.58
N ALA A 182 0.46 -11.58 -12.83
CA ALA A 182 1.45 -12.61 -13.15
C ALA A 182 0.82 -14.02 -13.16
N ARG A 183 0.00 -14.35 -12.15
CA ARG A 183 -0.72 -15.63 -12.09
C ARG A 183 -1.78 -15.78 -13.18
N ALA A 184 -2.32 -14.66 -13.65
CA ALA A 184 -3.23 -14.65 -14.79
C ALA A 184 -2.53 -14.79 -16.15
N GLY A 185 -1.21 -14.86 -16.18
CA GLY A 185 -0.41 -15.02 -17.38
C GLY A 185 -0.12 -13.72 -18.13
N ALA A 186 -0.23 -12.57 -17.47
CA ALA A 186 0.17 -11.31 -18.06
C ALA A 186 1.70 -11.24 -18.19
N ASP A 187 2.20 -10.62 -19.24
CA ASP A 187 3.62 -10.33 -19.40
C ASP A 187 4.06 -9.31 -18.35
N PHE A 188 5.24 -9.52 -17.77
CA PHE A 188 5.84 -8.60 -16.81
C PHE A 188 7.35 -8.49 -17.00
N THR A 189 7.93 -7.42 -16.50
CA THR A 189 9.38 -7.21 -16.49
C THR A 189 9.89 -7.24 -15.06
N GLU A 190 11.08 -7.78 -14.87
CA GLU A 190 11.78 -7.76 -13.58
C GLU A 190 12.98 -6.78 -13.67
N PRO A 191 12.75 -5.46 -13.42
CA PRO A 191 13.86 -4.53 -13.41
C PRO A 191 14.77 -4.81 -12.20
N ASN A 192 16.08 -4.94 -12.46
CA ASN A 192 17.09 -5.17 -11.42
C ASN A 192 17.80 -3.88 -10.97
N ASP A 193 17.27 -2.72 -11.34
CA ASP A 193 17.83 -1.39 -11.11
C ASP A 193 17.18 -0.62 -9.96
N GLN A 194 16.28 -1.25 -9.24
CA GLN A 194 15.60 -0.63 -8.10
C GLN A 194 16.47 -0.65 -6.85
N ALA A 195 16.60 0.50 -6.20
CA ALA A 195 17.25 0.59 -4.90
C ALA A 195 16.41 -0.14 -3.84
N VAL A 196 17.09 -1.00 -3.07
CA VAL A 196 16.47 -1.67 -1.92
C VAL A 196 16.82 -0.87 -0.67
N ALA A 197 15.82 -0.45 0.09
CA ALA A 197 15.99 0.24 1.35
C ALA A 197 15.36 -0.57 2.50
N ASN A 198 16.08 -0.61 3.63
CA ASN A 198 15.50 -1.06 4.89
C ASN A 198 15.20 0.15 5.77
N SER A 199 13.96 0.26 6.23
CA SER A 199 13.57 1.26 7.22
C SER A 199 13.62 0.67 8.62
N MET A 200 14.17 1.43 9.57
CA MET A 200 14.29 1.02 10.96
C MET A 200 13.73 2.11 11.87
N GLY A 201 12.79 1.74 12.75
CA GLY A 201 12.30 2.62 13.78
C GLY A 201 13.26 2.64 14.98
N VAL A 202 13.64 3.84 15.44
CA VAL A 202 14.45 4.02 16.63
C VAL A 202 13.64 4.78 17.68
N ALA A 203 13.53 4.21 18.88
CA ALA A 203 12.83 4.84 19.99
C ALA A 203 13.80 5.55 20.95
N LYS A 204 13.27 6.49 21.73
CA LYS A 204 14.01 7.24 22.76
C LYS A 204 15.16 8.10 22.19
N VAL A 205 15.00 8.61 20.98
CA VAL A 205 15.93 9.57 20.39
C VAL A 205 15.55 10.97 20.87
N SER A 206 16.55 11.76 21.30
CA SER A 206 16.35 13.19 21.51
C SER A 206 16.26 13.88 20.15
N VAL A 207 15.08 14.42 19.83
CA VAL A 207 14.85 15.15 18.58
C VAL A 207 15.72 16.42 18.52
N GLU A 208 15.85 17.13 19.65
CA GLU A 208 16.71 18.30 19.76
C GLU A 208 18.19 17.93 19.52
N GLY A 209 18.67 16.87 20.20
CA GLY A 209 20.03 16.39 20.01
C GLY A 209 20.32 15.92 18.57
N TYR A 210 19.35 15.33 17.91
CA TYR A 210 19.44 14.99 16.47
C TYR A 210 19.60 16.26 15.61
N HIS A 211 18.76 17.28 15.83
CA HIS A 211 18.85 18.53 15.07
C HIS A 211 20.17 19.27 15.34
N GLU A 212 20.66 19.28 16.58
CA GLU A 212 21.96 19.86 16.93
C GLU A 212 23.11 19.14 16.23
N LEU A 213 23.08 17.80 16.21
CA LEU A 213 24.08 16.98 15.51
C LEU A 213 24.08 17.25 14.00
N MET A 214 22.90 17.29 13.39
CA MET A 214 22.74 17.58 11.95
C MET A 214 23.19 18.99 11.59
N ALA A 215 22.94 19.97 12.46
CA ALA A 215 23.39 21.36 12.24
C ALA A 215 24.91 21.55 12.42
N ALA A 216 25.54 20.72 13.25
CA ALA A 216 26.96 20.83 13.57
C ALA A 216 27.90 20.03 12.64
N ASN A 217 27.35 19.16 11.79
CA ASN A 217 28.17 18.19 11.07
C ASN A 217 27.65 17.97 9.63
N ASP A 218 28.24 18.72 8.67
CA ASP A 218 27.86 18.62 7.26
C ASP A 218 28.12 17.22 6.67
N ALA A 219 29.12 16.48 7.15
CA ALA A 219 29.38 15.12 6.68
C ALA A 219 28.29 14.14 7.10
N VAL A 220 27.74 14.27 8.31
CA VAL A 220 26.58 13.46 8.76
C VAL A 220 25.34 13.83 7.96
N LYS A 221 25.19 15.10 7.62
CA LYS A 221 24.09 15.59 6.79
C LYS A 221 24.14 15.00 5.38
N ASP A 222 25.29 15.01 4.74
CA ASP A 222 25.50 14.41 3.42
C ASP A 222 25.24 12.89 3.43
N ASP A 223 25.67 12.19 4.47
CA ASP A 223 25.42 10.75 4.63
C ASP A 223 23.93 10.42 4.89
N CYS A 224 23.23 11.27 5.63
CA CYS A 224 21.79 11.09 5.93
C CYS A 224 20.87 11.52 4.79
N GLU A 225 21.26 12.52 4.00
CA GLU A 225 20.49 12.97 2.83
C GLU A 225 20.58 11.99 1.64
N GLY A 226 21.41 10.95 1.76
CA GLY A 226 21.58 9.90 0.77
C GLY A 226 22.23 10.43 -0.51
N ARG A 227 23.31 9.80 -0.96
CA ARG A 227 23.82 10.05 -2.30
C ARG A 227 22.72 9.74 -3.29
N ARG A 228 22.31 10.70 -4.10
CA ARG A 228 21.42 10.45 -5.23
C ARG A 228 22.03 9.35 -6.07
N SER A 229 21.34 8.24 -6.23
CA SER A 229 21.77 7.14 -7.09
C SER A 229 21.95 7.70 -8.50
N GLY A 230 23.20 7.81 -8.96
CA GLY A 230 23.54 8.26 -10.30
C GLY A 230 24.78 9.14 -10.44
N GLU A 231 25.45 9.55 -9.37
CA GLU A 231 26.76 10.16 -9.52
C GLU A 231 27.85 9.09 -9.44
N PRO A 232 28.72 8.97 -10.47
CA PRO A 232 29.89 8.08 -10.41
C PRO A 232 30.85 8.63 -9.37
N GLY A 233 31.22 7.78 -8.39
CA GLY A 233 32.29 8.05 -7.41
C GLY A 233 33.69 7.98 -8.02
#